data_2b958554ab3c5cfb3e124589d0e992e4
#
_entry.id   2b958554ab3c5cfb3e124589d0e992e4
#
_cell.length_a   1.000
_cell.length_b   1.000
_cell.length_c   1.000
_cell.angle_alpha   90.00
_cell.angle_beta   90.00
_cell.angle_gamma   90.00
#
_symmetry.space_group_name_H-M   'P 1'
#
loop_
_entity.id
_entity.type
_entity.pdbx_description
1 polymer ?
#
loop_
_entity_poly.entity_id
_entity_poly.type
_entity_poly.pdbx_seq_one_letter_code
_entity_poly.pdbx_strand_id
1 'polypeptide(L)'
;GPGNTPLPMLIDRRNYKGFIAVYGQQLGETGQIIGCASPAVEPAEAGRNLKINSKEFIEIVSEVFTLWLPELSTAGFQSLWSGYYTEPRMYIDPEHGLFLGLRGQGFMMGQYLAKLYVDKLMGREVPAYFSRLSLKGDGLPETAFI
;
A
#
# COMPACT_ATOMS: atom_id res chain seq x y z
N GLY A 1 -24.42 -26.77 0.29
CA GLY A 1 -23.60 -26.58 -0.91
C GLY A 1 -22.13 -26.67 -0.54
N PRO A 2 -21.23 -27.04 -1.48
CA PRO A 2 -19.80 -27.05 -1.17
C PRO A 2 -19.41 -25.63 -0.75
N GLY A 3 -18.76 -25.53 0.41
CA GLY A 3 -18.43 -24.25 1.04
C GLY A 3 -17.64 -23.38 0.06
N ASN A 4 -18.14 -22.17 -0.17
CA ASN A 4 -17.42 -21.16 -0.93
C ASN A 4 -16.11 -20.85 -0.18
N THR A 5 -15.03 -21.40 -0.65
CA THR A 5 -13.70 -20.97 -0.18
C THR A 5 -13.56 -19.50 -0.51
N PRO A 6 -13.31 -18.62 0.48
CA PRO A 6 -13.10 -17.21 0.20
C PRO A 6 -11.99 -17.02 -0.83
N LEU A 7 -12.19 -16.07 -1.75
CA LEU A 7 -11.15 -15.73 -2.70
C LEU A 7 -9.90 -15.24 -1.97
N PRO A 8 -8.72 -15.74 -2.31
CA PRO A 8 -7.48 -15.23 -1.76
C PRO A 8 -7.27 -13.77 -2.24
N MET A 9 -6.35 -13.07 -1.60
CA MET A 9 -5.89 -11.79 -2.14
C MET A 9 -5.25 -12.00 -3.51
N LEU A 10 -5.78 -11.30 -4.50
CA LEU A 10 -5.26 -11.29 -5.87
C LEU A 10 -4.57 -9.95 -6.12
N ILE A 11 -3.42 -9.98 -6.78
CA ILE A 11 -2.66 -8.78 -7.14
C ILE A 11 -2.28 -8.89 -8.61
N ASP A 12 -2.69 -7.92 -9.39
CA ASP A 12 -2.27 -7.79 -10.79
C ASP A 12 -1.28 -6.64 -10.92
N ARG A 13 -0.08 -6.94 -11.38
CA ARG A 13 1.01 -5.98 -11.52
C ARG A 13 1.15 -5.37 -12.92
N ARG A 14 0.26 -5.75 -13.83
CA ARG A 14 0.23 -5.16 -15.17
C ARG A 14 -0.19 -3.69 -15.10
N ASN A 15 0.22 -2.92 -16.08
CA ASN A 15 -0.24 -1.54 -16.24
C ASN A 15 -1.55 -1.53 -17.00
N TYR A 16 -2.59 -1.01 -16.38
CA TYR A 16 -3.90 -0.80 -16.98
C TYR A 16 -4.18 0.70 -17.10
N LYS A 17 -3.98 1.26 -18.29
CA LYS A 17 -4.29 2.68 -18.58
C LYS A 17 -3.66 3.65 -17.58
N GLY A 18 -2.44 3.37 -17.13
CA GLY A 18 -1.74 4.20 -16.16
C GLY A 18 -1.96 3.83 -14.69
N PHE A 19 -2.70 2.74 -14.41
CA PHE A 19 -2.81 2.15 -13.07
C PHE A 19 -1.99 0.88 -12.98
N ILE A 20 -1.37 0.68 -11.83
CA ILE A 20 -0.58 -0.50 -11.48
C ILE A 20 -1.07 -1.11 -10.18
N ALA A 21 -0.61 -2.32 -9.89
CA ALA A 21 -0.90 -2.99 -8.64
C ALA A 21 -2.40 -3.00 -8.29
N VAL A 22 -3.25 -3.34 -9.27
CA VAL A 22 -4.66 -3.60 -8.98
C VAL A 22 -4.76 -4.85 -8.14
N TYR A 23 -5.35 -4.74 -6.96
CA TYR A 23 -5.51 -5.88 -6.07
C TYR A 23 -6.88 -5.90 -5.42
N GLY A 24 -7.29 -7.08 -5.00
CA GLY A 24 -8.55 -7.28 -4.32
C GLY A 24 -8.55 -8.50 -3.43
N GLN A 25 -9.37 -8.46 -2.41
CA GLN A 25 -9.58 -9.53 -1.45
C GLN A 25 -11.05 -9.62 -1.05
N GLN A 26 -11.58 -10.81 -1.00
CA GLN A 26 -12.91 -11.03 -0.43
C GLN A 26 -12.90 -10.83 1.08
N LEU A 27 -13.89 -10.12 1.60
CA LEU A 27 -14.06 -9.87 3.02
C LEU A 27 -14.86 -11.04 3.66
N GLY A 28 -14.14 -12.05 4.12
CA GLY A 28 -14.75 -13.22 4.74
C GLY A 28 -15.83 -13.86 3.87
N GLU A 29 -16.96 -14.22 4.46
CA GLU A 29 -18.11 -14.83 3.77
C GLU A 29 -19.15 -13.82 3.29
N THR A 30 -18.87 -12.52 3.36
CA THR A 30 -19.84 -11.45 3.08
C THR A 30 -20.20 -11.30 1.61
N GLY A 31 -19.43 -11.88 0.71
CA GLY A 31 -19.54 -11.63 -0.74
C GLY A 31 -19.03 -10.25 -1.17
N GLN A 32 -18.55 -9.42 -0.24
CA GLN A 32 -17.93 -8.13 -0.55
C GLN A 32 -16.47 -8.31 -0.90
N ILE A 33 -15.98 -7.46 -1.81
CA ILE A 33 -14.56 -7.40 -2.16
C ILE A 33 -14.05 -5.99 -1.83
N ILE A 34 -12.97 -5.92 -1.08
CA ILE A 34 -12.18 -4.71 -0.96
C ILE A 34 -11.08 -4.74 -2.01
N GLY A 35 -10.93 -3.65 -2.73
CA GLY A 35 -9.93 -3.56 -3.79
C GLY A 35 -9.27 -2.21 -3.85
N CYS A 36 -8.13 -2.16 -4.51
CA CYS A 36 -7.35 -0.95 -4.71
C CYS A 36 -6.68 -0.97 -6.08
N ALA A 37 -6.35 0.21 -6.56
CA ALA A 37 -5.44 0.44 -7.67
C ALA A 37 -4.63 1.69 -7.38
N SER A 38 -3.37 1.69 -7.79
CA SER A 38 -2.48 2.85 -7.66
C SER A 38 -2.14 3.40 -9.02
N PRO A 39 -2.14 4.74 -9.23
CA PRO A 39 -1.62 5.31 -10.46
C PRO A 39 -0.12 4.98 -10.60
N ALA A 40 0.33 4.70 -11.81
CA ALA A 40 1.75 4.41 -12.09
C ALA A 40 2.64 5.64 -11.87
N VAL A 41 2.06 6.83 -12.07
CA VAL A 41 2.69 8.11 -11.77
C VAL A 41 1.82 8.80 -10.73
N GLU A 42 2.35 8.92 -9.54
CA GLU A 42 1.66 9.62 -8.46
C GLU A 42 1.69 11.13 -8.72
N PRO A 43 0.54 11.81 -8.70
CA PRO A 43 0.53 13.26 -8.76
C PRO A 43 1.20 13.81 -7.50
N ALA A 44 2.16 14.71 -7.66
CA ALA A 44 2.86 15.39 -6.57
C ALA A 44 1.96 16.47 -5.92
N GLU A 45 0.74 16.10 -5.53
CA GLU A 45 -0.17 17.01 -4.83
C GLU A 45 -0.05 16.81 -3.32
N ALA A 46 0.61 17.76 -2.67
CA ALA A 46 0.50 17.92 -1.23
C ALA A 46 -0.79 18.70 -0.91
N GLY A 47 -1.70 18.11 -0.15
CA GLY A 47 -2.93 18.82 0.22
C GLY A 47 -3.81 18.01 1.15
N ARG A 48 -4.74 18.70 1.80
CA ARG A 48 -5.71 18.03 2.69
C ARG A 48 -6.95 17.51 1.95
N ASN A 49 -7.13 17.88 0.69
CA ASN A 49 -8.29 17.51 -0.11
C ASN A 49 -7.86 16.57 -1.22
N LEU A 50 -7.95 15.27 -0.95
CA LEU A 50 -7.79 14.24 -1.96
C LEU A 50 -8.89 14.34 -3.00
N LYS A 51 -8.50 14.63 -4.23
CA LYS A 51 -9.40 14.48 -5.38
C LYS A 51 -9.30 13.05 -5.89
N ILE A 52 -10.39 12.32 -5.80
CA ILE A 52 -10.49 10.99 -6.40
C ILE A 52 -10.97 11.16 -7.84
N ASN A 53 -10.22 10.66 -8.81
CA ASN A 53 -10.78 10.37 -10.13
C ASN A 53 -11.60 9.06 -10.04
N SER A 54 -12.76 9.15 -9.39
CA SER A 54 -13.58 8.00 -9.07
C SER A 54 -14.05 7.26 -10.32
N LYS A 55 -14.31 7.94 -11.41
CA LYS A 55 -14.75 7.33 -12.66
C LYS A 55 -13.68 6.41 -13.23
N GLU A 56 -12.48 6.93 -13.41
CA GLU A 56 -11.35 6.19 -13.95
C GLU A 56 -10.96 5.00 -13.05
N PHE A 57 -10.94 5.21 -11.73
CA PHE A 57 -10.70 4.15 -10.77
C PHE A 57 -11.73 3.02 -10.86
N ILE A 58 -13.03 3.36 -10.92
CA ILE A 58 -14.12 2.39 -11.07
C ILE A 58 -13.96 1.59 -12.36
N GLU A 59 -13.69 2.26 -13.48
CA GLU A 59 -13.51 1.61 -14.79
C GLU A 59 -12.37 0.58 -14.73
N ILE A 60 -11.21 0.95 -14.19
CA ILE A 60 -10.04 0.08 -14.11
C ILE A 60 -10.27 -1.11 -13.18
N VAL A 61 -10.79 -0.87 -11.98
CA VAL A 61 -11.03 -1.94 -11.01
C VAL A 61 -12.09 -2.90 -11.53
N SER A 62 -13.17 -2.39 -12.16
CA SER A 62 -14.20 -3.25 -12.77
C SER A 62 -13.63 -4.08 -13.90
N GLU A 63 -12.83 -3.49 -14.78
CA GLU A 63 -12.19 -4.20 -15.90
C GLU A 63 -11.33 -5.35 -15.40
N VAL A 64 -10.42 -5.07 -14.45
CA VAL A 64 -9.50 -6.08 -13.95
C VAL A 64 -10.20 -7.15 -13.13
N PHE A 65 -11.15 -6.77 -12.29
CA PHE A 65 -11.91 -7.75 -11.49
C PHE A 65 -12.77 -8.65 -12.36
N THR A 66 -13.35 -8.14 -13.43
CA THR A 66 -14.12 -8.94 -14.41
C THR A 66 -13.20 -9.90 -15.18
N LEU A 67 -11.94 -9.52 -15.43
CA LEU A 67 -10.95 -10.46 -16.01
C LEU A 67 -10.61 -11.62 -15.06
N TRP A 68 -10.58 -11.38 -13.76
CA TRP A 68 -10.34 -12.44 -12.78
C TRP A 68 -11.56 -13.32 -12.55
N LEU A 69 -12.73 -12.69 -12.46
CA LEU A 69 -14.01 -13.29 -12.11
C LEU A 69 -15.11 -12.65 -12.97
N PRO A 70 -15.48 -13.26 -14.11
CA PRO A 70 -16.48 -12.70 -15.03
C PRO A 70 -17.83 -12.40 -14.38
N GLU A 71 -18.21 -13.13 -13.33
CA GLU A 71 -19.42 -12.89 -12.54
C GLU A 71 -19.47 -11.54 -11.85
N LEU A 72 -18.33 -10.89 -11.65
CA LEU A 72 -18.25 -9.54 -11.07
C LEU A 72 -18.62 -8.43 -12.06
N SER A 73 -18.91 -8.75 -13.32
CA SER A 73 -19.31 -7.77 -14.34
C SER A 73 -20.57 -6.97 -13.97
N THR A 74 -21.40 -7.50 -13.07
CA THR A 74 -22.63 -6.87 -12.58
C THR A 74 -22.49 -6.32 -11.15
N ALA A 75 -21.30 -6.43 -10.54
CA ALA A 75 -21.08 -5.95 -9.20
C ALA A 75 -21.08 -4.42 -9.14
N GLY A 76 -21.69 -3.86 -8.09
CA GLY A 76 -21.73 -2.42 -7.84
C GLY A 76 -20.72 -2.00 -6.78
N PHE A 77 -20.32 -0.74 -6.82
CA PHE A 77 -19.48 -0.13 -5.80
C PHE A 77 -20.34 0.39 -4.65
N GLN A 78 -20.00 0.01 -3.42
CA GLN A 78 -20.70 0.48 -2.23
C GLN A 78 -20.07 1.77 -1.69
N SER A 79 -18.74 1.85 -1.68
CA SER A 79 -18.00 3.02 -1.20
C SER A 79 -16.65 3.12 -1.88
N LEU A 80 -16.15 4.35 -1.96
CA LEU A 80 -14.85 4.70 -2.52
C LEU A 80 -14.14 5.63 -1.54
N TRP A 81 -12.83 5.43 -1.42
CA TRP A 81 -11.96 6.33 -0.67
C TRP A 81 -10.57 6.35 -1.28
N SER A 82 -9.80 7.35 -0.94
CA SER A 82 -8.39 7.41 -1.29
C SER A 82 -7.55 7.77 -0.07
N GLY A 83 -6.27 7.49 -0.15
CA GLY A 83 -5.30 7.80 0.88
C GLY A 83 -4.03 8.37 0.27
N TYR A 84 -3.27 9.09 1.06
CA TYR A 84 -1.93 9.52 0.68
C TYR A 84 -0.90 8.45 1.03
N TYR A 85 0.03 8.23 0.12
CA TYR A 85 1.33 7.72 0.50
C TYR A 85 2.20 8.89 0.99
N THR A 86 3.02 8.59 1.99
CA THR A 86 3.99 9.57 2.48
C THR A 86 5.13 9.73 1.48
N GLU A 87 6.01 10.70 1.71
CA GLU A 87 7.23 10.94 0.93
C GLU A 87 7.96 9.66 0.52
N PRO A 88 8.63 9.65 -0.63
CA PRO A 88 9.29 8.46 -1.15
C PRO A 88 10.40 7.93 -0.23
N ARG A 89 10.86 8.73 0.71
CA ARG A 89 11.93 8.36 1.63
C ARG A 89 11.42 8.03 3.02
N MET A 90 11.90 6.92 3.55
CA MET A 90 11.65 6.50 4.93
C MET A 90 12.68 7.17 5.86
N TYR A 91 12.20 7.75 6.97
CA TYR A 91 13.02 8.32 8.01
C TYR A 91 12.72 7.65 9.34
N ILE A 92 13.68 6.87 9.83
CA ILE A 92 13.65 6.21 11.14
C ILE A 92 14.89 6.66 11.90
N ASP A 93 14.74 7.72 12.67
CA ASP A 93 15.85 8.38 13.34
C ASP A 93 15.50 8.67 14.81
N PRO A 94 15.92 7.78 15.73
CA PRO A 94 15.67 7.96 17.15
C PRO A 94 16.31 9.22 17.75
N GLU A 95 17.46 9.67 17.21
CA GLU A 95 18.16 10.86 17.71
C GLU A 95 17.36 12.13 17.46
N HIS A 96 16.55 12.16 16.39
CA HIS A 96 15.71 13.28 16.01
C HIS A 96 14.22 13.03 16.29
N GLY A 97 13.87 11.90 16.90
CA GLY A 97 12.48 11.54 17.21
C GLY A 97 11.62 11.24 15.97
N LEU A 98 12.23 10.78 14.87
CA LEU A 98 11.52 10.55 13.60
C LEU A 98 11.18 9.08 13.40
N PHE A 99 9.93 8.83 13.02
CA PHE A 99 9.45 7.53 12.57
C PHE A 99 8.35 7.76 11.52
N LEU A 100 8.76 7.93 10.26
CA LEU A 100 7.85 8.34 9.18
C LEU A 100 8.30 7.82 7.81
N GLY A 101 7.46 7.99 6.81
CA GLY A 101 7.77 7.64 5.44
C GLY A 101 7.60 6.14 5.14
N LEU A 102 6.78 5.40 5.90
CA LEU A 102 6.59 3.96 5.70
C LEU A 102 5.84 3.60 4.42
N ARG A 103 5.26 4.57 3.73
CA ARG A 103 4.51 4.42 2.47
C ARG A 103 3.46 3.30 2.56
N GLY A 104 3.36 2.43 1.55
CA GLY A 104 2.51 1.24 1.56
C GLY A 104 3.05 0.07 2.39
N GLN A 105 4.25 0.18 2.95
CA GLN A 105 4.93 -0.90 3.67
C GLN A 105 4.72 -0.84 5.19
N GLY A 106 4.02 0.18 5.69
CA GLY A 106 3.89 0.43 7.12
C GLY A 106 3.34 -0.74 7.91
N PHE A 107 2.34 -1.43 7.38
CA PHE A 107 1.74 -2.58 8.05
C PHE A 107 2.71 -3.77 8.17
N MET A 108 3.48 -4.05 7.12
CA MET A 108 4.43 -5.17 7.11
C MET A 108 5.69 -4.87 7.92
N MET A 109 6.22 -3.66 7.82
CA MET A 109 7.55 -3.32 8.34
C MET A 109 7.51 -2.51 9.62
N GLY A 110 6.39 -1.84 9.90
CA GLY A 110 6.29 -0.87 10.99
C GLY A 110 6.63 -1.46 12.35
N GLN A 111 6.17 -2.66 12.66
CA GLN A 111 6.45 -3.32 13.94
C GLN A 111 7.94 -3.65 14.11
N TYR A 112 8.55 -4.18 13.07
CA TYR A 112 9.98 -4.51 13.12
C TYR A 112 10.85 -3.25 13.21
N LEU A 113 10.54 -2.22 12.43
CA LEU A 113 11.25 -0.95 12.47
C LEU A 113 11.04 -0.22 13.81
N ALA A 114 9.86 -0.31 14.40
CA ALA A 114 9.60 0.22 15.74
C ALA A 114 10.44 -0.49 16.81
N LYS A 115 10.59 -1.81 16.68
CA LYS A 115 11.50 -2.57 17.56
C LYS A 115 12.94 -2.04 17.42
N LEU A 116 13.46 -1.89 16.21
CA LEU A 116 14.81 -1.37 15.98
C LEU A 116 14.98 0.06 16.48
N TYR A 117 13.94 0.88 16.33
CA TYR A 117 13.90 2.24 16.86
C TYR A 117 14.10 2.25 18.38
N VAL A 118 13.33 1.42 19.10
CA VAL A 118 13.43 1.29 20.55
C VAL A 118 14.77 0.68 20.96
N ASP A 119 15.25 -0.35 20.26
CA ASP A 119 16.55 -0.95 20.53
C ASP A 119 17.68 0.09 20.44
N LYS A 120 17.64 0.94 19.41
CA LYS A 120 18.61 2.03 19.25
C LYS A 120 18.53 3.06 20.38
N LEU A 121 17.31 3.47 20.79
CA LEU A 121 17.11 4.36 21.94
C LEU A 121 17.68 3.79 23.24
N MET A 122 17.57 2.47 23.41
CA MET A 122 18.08 1.76 24.59
C MET A 122 19.56 1.42 24.51
N GLY A 123 20.28 1.90 23.49
CA GLY A 123 21.69 1.60 23.29
C GLY A 123 21.99 0.15 22.90
N ARG A 124 21.00 -0.59 22.41
CA ARG A 124 21.17 -1.96 21.95
C ARG A 124 21.71 -1.97 20.50
N GLU A 125 22.31 -3.08 20.15
CA GLU A 125 22.79 -3.29 18.78
C GLU A 125 21.62 -3.37 17.79
N VAL A 126 21.77 -2.68 16.67
CA VAL A 126 20.84 -2.70 15.55
C VAL A 126 21.59 -3.01 14.25
N PRO A 127 20.93 -3.57 13.23
CA PRO A 127 21.57 -3.87 11.94
C PRO A 127 22.20 -2.61 11.32
N ALA A 128 23.33 -2.77 10.64
CA ALA A 128 24.09 -1.66 10.04
C ALA A 128 23.26 -0.81 9.07
N TYR A 129 22.33 -1.43 8.32
CA TYR A 129 21.46 -0.70 7.39
C TYR A 129 20.52 0.29 8.08
N PHE A 130 20.27 0.14 9.40
CA PHE A 130 19.35 1.02 10.12
C PHE A 130 19.85 2.47 10.13
N SER A 131 21.16 2.70 10.13
CA SER A 131 21.74 4.02 10.05
C SER A 131 21.42 4.78 8.76
N ARG A 132 21.13 4.04 7.67
CA ARG A 132 20.74 4.63 6.38
C ARG A 132 19.36 5.28 6.42
N LEU A 133 18.53 4.91 7.39
CA LEU A 133 17.20 5.46 7.59
C LEU A 133 17.19 6.78 8.39
N SER A 134 18.34 7.21 8.94
CA SER A 134 18.45 8.48 9.65
C SER A 134 18.36 9.68 8.70
N LEU A 135 18.18 10.88 9.26
CA LEU A 135 18.20 12.14 8.49
C LEU A 135 19.47 12.33 7.68
N LYS A 136 20.59 11.85 8.20
CA LYS A 136 21.92 11.95 7.57
C LYS A 136 22.23 10.75 6.65
N GLY A 137 21.39 9.74 6.68
CA GLY A 137 21.57 8.55 5.86
C GLY A 137 21.15 8.79 4.40
N ASP A 138 21.51 7.85 3.53
CA ASP A 138 21.15 7.86 2.09
C ASP A 138 19.79 7.22 1.78
N GLY A 139 19.12 6.69 2.83
CA GLY A 139 17.85 5.96 2.70
C GLY A 139 18.03 4.55 2.15
N LEU A 140 16.94 3.82 2.11
CA LEU A 140 16.86 2.54 1.40
C LEU A 140 16.10 2.76 0.09
N PRO A 141 16.58 2.20 -1.03
CA PRO A 141 15.86 2.29 -2.29
C PRO A 141 14.52 1.56 -2.17
N GLU A 142 13.48 2.13 -2.74
CA GLU A 142 12.13 1.53 -2.72
C GLU A 142 12.10 0.13 -3.33
N THR A 143 12.91 -0.11 -4.35
CA THR A 143 13.05 -1.40 -5.02
C THR A 143 13.56 -2.53 -4.14
N ALA A 144 14.05 -2.21 -2.94
CA ALA A 144 14.48 -3.23 -1.97
C ALA A 144 13.30 -3.98 -1.34
N PHE A 145 12.06 -3.55 -1.57
CA PHE A 145 10.84 -4.05 -0.91
C PHE A 145 9.76 -4.54 -1.88
N ILE A 146 10.05 -4.63 -3.17
CA ILE A 146 9.10 -5.10 -4.20
C ILE A 146 9.54 -6.46 -4.74
#